data_95aa3c83870cf2995ab9582c163db5f7
#
_entry.id   95aa3c83870cf2995ab9582c163db5f7
#
_cell.length_a   1.000
_cell.length_b   1.000
_cell.length_c   1.000
_cell.angle_alpha   90.00
_cell.angle_beta   90.00
_cell.angle_gamma   90.00
#
_symmetry.space_group_name_H-M   'P 1'
#
loop_
_entity.id
_entity.type
_entity.pdbx_description
1 polymer ?
#
loop_
_entity_poly.entity_id
_entity_poly.type
_entity_poly.pdbx_seq_one_letter_code
_entity_poly.pdbx_strand_id
1 'polypeptide(L)'
;MAITAIQQVLTLDYWKRADKVKIGDYVFNKDGEIVQVKLVQHYYANECYEVTFDDHLTIRGDKHLGFLIQDRNHRKQLDAYKNIRPFKRQLKFTKLENLIDLSLKDKRGRTKYSIPTTKPIAFPHQVLSIPPFVFGYWLYNKNKKHQMVTIPGYQDFIYEKFRSHGYKIIEGPKRKNGKRVFITEPAIHLQLAPNIPSRLPTNYLFASVEERIELLTGIMHAKSAQYEKRNDRFRFSSRNLNVVVQIQSLVESLGSKTSILFNPARNTYTLYFKFRIKIMDIQKSPPIKVYPSRRYIKAIEPTQPQMCVHIETNGPDNSILVGEGFIQTC
;
A
#
# COMPACT_ATOMS: atom_id res chain seq x y z
N MET A 1 14.77 -0.74 -18.65
CA MET A 1 14.15 0.32 -17.83
C MET A 1 15.22 1.16 -17.17
N ALA A 2 15.06 2.47 -17.16
CA ALA A 2 16.11 3.38 -16.67
C ALA A 2 15.53 4.37 -15.66
N ILE A 3 15.92 4.19 -14.40
CA ILE A 3 15.55 5.04 -13.27
C ILE A 3 16.79 5.75 -12.73
N THR A 4 16.62 6.88 -12.04
CA THR A 4 17.78 7.54 -11.44
C THR A 4 18.38 6.73 -10.31
N ALA A 5 19.68 6.83 -10.13
CA ALA A 5 20.48 6.05 -9.18
C ALA A 5 19.99 6.12 -7.73
N ILE A 6 19.35 7.23 -7.36
CA ILE A 6 18.84 7.49 -6.00
C ILE A 6 17.44 6.93 -5.75
N GLN A 7 16.71 6.49 -6.79
CA GLN A 7 15.38 5.92 -6.64
C GLN A 7 15.43 4.63 -5.83
N GLN A 8 14.43 4.44 -4.99
CA GLN A 8 14.30 3.23 -4.18
C GLN A 8 13.62 2.12 -4.99
N VAL A 9 14.23 0.96 -5.05
CA VAL A 9 13.68 -0.26 -5.66
C VAL A 9 13.26 -1.21 -4.55
N LEU A 10 12.09 -1.80 -4.67
CA LEU A 10 11.61 -2.79 -3.72
C LEU A 10 12.27 -4.14 -3.96
N THR A 11 13.00 -4.62 -2.96
CA THR A 11 13.69 -5.93 -2.98
C THR A 11 13.18 -6.82 -1.86
N LEU A 12 13.58 -8.09 -1.83
CA LEU A 12 13.32 -8.97 -0.68
C LEU A 12 13.94 -8.44 0.63
N ASP A 13 15.09 -7.74 0.50
CA ASP A 13 15.78 -7.08 1.62
C ASP A 13 15.25 -5.65 1.85
N TYR A 14 13.96 -5.44 1.65
CA TYR A 14 13.28 -4.15 1.74
C TYR A 14 13.68 -3.15 0.65
N TRP A 15 13.68 -1.86 0.96
CA TRP A 15 14.01 -0.80 0.03
C TRP A 15 15.52 -0.67 -0.17
N LYS A 16 15.97 -0.71 -1.43
CA LYS A 16 17.37 -0.55 -1.84
C LYS A 16 17.47 0.53 -2.91
N ARG A 17 18.42 1.45 -2.79
CA ARG A 17 18.67 2.42 -3.87
C ARG A 17 19.02 1.69 -5.16
N ALA A 18 18.60 2.24 -6.30
CA ALA A 18 18.83 1.63 -7.62
C ALA A 18 20.31 1.40 -7.91
N ASP A 19 21.20 2.32 -7.48
CA ASP A 19 22.65 2.18 -7.62
C ASP A 19 23.28 1.06 -6.75
N LYS A 20 22.52 0.49 -5.84
CA LYS A 20 22.94 -0.61 -4.95
C LYS A 20 22.30 -1.95 -5.32
N VAL A 21 21.41 -1.97 -6.28
CA VAL A 21 20.84 -3.21 -6.83
C VAL A 21 21.91 -3.95 -7.62
N LYS A 22 21.98 -5.26 -7.46
CA LYS A 22 22.98 -6.13 -8.11
C LYS A 22 22.30 -7.22 -8.93
N ILE A 23 23.03 -7.76 -9.89
CA ILE A 23 22.62 -8.99 -10.59
C ILE A 23 22.47 -10.10 -9.54
N GLY A 24 21.38 -10.85 -9.63
CA GLY A 24 21.01 -11.89 -8.67
C GLY A 24 20.12 -11.42 -7.53
N ASP A 25 19.97 -10.11 -7.28
CA ASP A 25 18.98 -9.58 -6.31
C ASP A 25 17.56 -9.99 -6.72
N TYR A 26 16.68 -10.19 -5.73
CA TYR A 26 15.27 -10.43 -5.94
C TYR A 26 14.48 -9.13 -5.74
N VAL A 27 13.65 -8.79 -6.72
CA VAL A 27 12.78 -7.60 -6.74
C VAL A 27 11.33 -8.03 -6.99
N PHE A 28 10.39 -7.10 -6.92
CA PHE A 28 8.98 -7.38 -7.17
C PHE A 28 8.52 -6.75 -8.48
N ASN A 29 7.78 -7.54 -9.28
CA ASN A 29 7.18 -7.08 -10.52
C ASN A 29 5.83 -6.36 -10.28
N LYS A 30 5.20 -5.85 -11.36
CA LYS A 30 3.88 -5.19 -11.32
C LYS A 30 2.74 -6.04 -10.74
N ASP A 31 2.87 -7.35 -10.81
CA ASP A 31 1.89 -8.30 -10.28
C ASP A 31 2.15 -8.64 -8.81
N GLY A 32 3.18 -8.02 -8.20
CA GLY A 32 3.57 -8.26 -6.82
C GLY A 32 4.36 -9.55 -6.62
N GLU A 33 4.82 -10.19 -7.69
CA GLU A 33 5.54 -11.45 -7.68
C GLU A 33 7.06 -11.21 -7.63
N ILE A 34 7.79 -12.15 -7.05
CA ILE A 34 9.24 -12.09 -6.94
C ILE A 34 9.86 -12.45 -8.29
N VAL A 35 10.77 -11.60 -8.76
CA VAL A 35 11.57 -11.81 -9.97
C VAL A 35 13.05 -11.51 -9.68
N GLN A 36 13.96 -12.13 -10.42
CA GLN A 36 15.40 -11.97 -10.22
C GLN A 36 15.98 -10.97 -11.21
N VAL A 37 16.87 -10.11 -10.74
CA VAL A 37 17.62 -9.17 -11.56
C VAL A 37 18.67 -9.91 -12.39
N LYS A 38 18.65 -9.72 -13.71
CA LYS A 38 19.57 -10.33 -14.68
C LYS A 38 20.64 -9.39 -15.18
N LEU A 39 20.31 -8.10 -15.28
CA LEU A 39 21.21 -7.08 -15.80
C LEU A 39 21.09 -5.80 -14.98
N VAL A 40 22.23 -5.21 -14.69
CA VAL A 40 22.33 -3.86 -14.10
C VAL A 40 23.41 -3.10 -14.85
N GLN A 41 23.05 -1.95 -15.41
CA GLN A 41 23.95 -1.06 -16.12
C GLN A 41 23.84 0.36 -15.57
N HIS A 42 24.97 0.96 -15.23
CA HIS A 42 25.06 2.33 -14.76
C HIS A 42 25.55 3.23 -15.89
N TYR A 43 24.90 4.37 -16.06
CA TYR A 43 25.31 5.36 -17.05
C TYR A 43 24.84 6.76 -16.66
N TYR A 44 25.50 7.77 -17.23
CA TYR A 44 25.09 9.15 -17.05
C TYR A 44 24.09 9.54 -18.13
N ALA A 45 22.90 9.99 -17.74
CA ALA A 45 21.86 10.44 -18.66
C ALA A 45 21.86 11.96 -18.75
N ASN A 46 22.02 12.48 -19.97
CA ASN A 46 21.99 13.92 -20.24
C ASN A 46 20.57 14.51 -20.16
N GLU A 47 19.56 13.67 -20.36
CA GLU A 47 18.15 14.04 -20.31
C GLU A 47 17.42 13.20 -19.27
N CYS A 48 17.01 13.81 -18.18
CA CYS A 48 16.23 13.18 -17.15
C CYS A 48 14.91 13.91 -16.92
N TYR A 49 13.92 13.17 -16.46
CA TYR A 49 12.57 13.68 -16.26
C TYR A 49 12.01 13.22 -14.93
N GLU A 50 11.16 14.06 -14.35
CA GLU A 50 10.33 13.69 -13.19
C GLU A 50 8.88 13.53 -13.65
N VAL A 51 8.31 12.39 -13.36
CA VAL A 51 6.90 12.07 -13.57
C VAL A 51 6.16 12.23 -12.27
N THR A 52 5.21 13.16 -12.22
CA THR A 52 4.35 13.41 -11.05
C THR A 52 2.96 12.81 -11.26
N PHE A 53 2.48 12.09 -10.24
CA PHE A 53 1.15 11.48 -10.24
C PHE A 53 0.13 12.30 -9.43
N ASP A 54 -1.15 11.93 -9.54
CA ASP A 54 -2.27 12.64 -8.90
C ASP A 54 -2.37 12.43 -7.38
N ASP A 55 -1.57 11.54 -6.82
CA ASP A 55 -1.36 11.33 -5.39
C ASP A 55 -0.05 11.97 -4.89
N HIS A 56 0.54 12.86 -5.69
CA HIS A 56 1.79 13.59 -5.42
C HIS A 56 3.05 12.71 -5.32
N LEU A 57 2.95 11.44 -5.64
CA LEU A 57 4.13 10.60 -5.79
C LEU A 57 4.88 10.98 -7.06
N THR A 58 6.20 10.84 -7.02
CA THR A 58 7.07 11.12 -8.16
C THR A 58 8.01 9.96 -8.44
N ILE A 59 8.42 9.84 -9.68
CA ILE A 59 9.49 8.95 -10.13
C ILE A 59 10.37 9.68 -11.10
N ARG A 60 11.69 9.44 -11.03
CA ARG A 60 12.68 10.05 -11.92
C ARG A 60 13.41 9.00 -12.73
N GLY A 61 13.60 9.30 -13.99
CA GLY A 61 14.36 8.46 -14.93
C GLY A 61 14.69 9.23 -16.20
N ASP A 62 15.32 8.54 -17.13
CA ASP A 62 15.58 9.08 -18.45
C ASP A 62 14.38 8.88 -19.39
N LYS A 63 14.51 9.27 -20.65
CA LYS A 63 13.48 9.12 -21.69
C LYS A 63 13.07 7.66 -21.97
N HIS A 64 13.87 6.68 -21.58
CA HIS A 64 13.58 5.25 -21.76
C HIS A 64 12.83 4.63 -20.59
N LEU A 65 12.57 5.39 -19.53
CA LEU A 65 11.70 4.96 -18.43
C LEU A 65 10.33 4.56 -18.98
N GLY A 66 9.88 3.34 -18.71
CA GLY A 66 8.66 2.77 -19.27
C GLY A 66 7.53 2.60 -18.26
N PHE A 67 6.30 2.67 -18.74
CA PHE A 67 5.09 2.44 -17.96
C PHE A 67 4.07 1.61 -18.73
N LEU A 68 3.28 0.83 -18.00
CA LEU A 68 2.08 0.20 -18.53
C LEU A 68 0.91 1.19 -18.47
N ILE A 69 0.62 1.83 -19.59
CA ILE A 69 -0.34 2.93 -19.68
C ILE A 69 -1.77 2.43 -19.94
N GLN A 70 -2.71 3.04 -19.23
CA GLN A 70 -4.13 3.00 -19.50
C GLN A 70 -4.56 4.36 -20.07
N ASP A 71 -4.93 4.40 -21.33
CA ASP A 71 -5.58 5.56 -21.93
C ASP A 71 -7.08 5.65 -21.51
N ARG A 72 -7.75 6.73 -21.94
CA ARG A 72 -9.16 6.94 -21.63
C ARG A 72 -10.08 5.86 -22.18
N ASN A 73 -9.83 5.39 -23.41
CA ASN A 73 -10.68 4.38 -24.04
C ASN A 73 -10.51 3.04 -23.33
N HIS A 74 -9.29 2.70 -22.96
CA HIS A 74 -8.96 1.55 -22.16
C HIS A 74 -9.71 1.57 -20.82
N ARG A 75 -9.67 2.71 -20.10
CA ARG A 75 -10.39 2.87 -18.83
C ARG A 75 -11.90 2.74 -18.98
N LYS A 76 -12.49 3.37 -20.01
CA LYS A 76 -13.93 3.25 -20.30
C LYS A 76 -14.35 1.81 -20.51
N GLN A 77 -13.56 1.06 -21.28
CA GLN A 77 -13.84 -0.35 -21.52
C GLN A 77 -13.72 -1.17 -20.22
N LEU A 78 -12.69 -0.93 -19.40
CA LEU A 78 -12.54 -1.57 -18.09
C LEU A 78 -13.72 -1.25 -17.16
N ASP A 79 -14.21 -0.02 -17.15
CA ASP A 79 -15.32 0.42 -16.32
C ASP A 79 -16.70 -0.08 -16.84
N ALA A 80 -16.86 -0.23 -18.17
CA ALA A 80 -18.08 -0.71 -18.79
C ALA A 80 -18.26 -2.24 -18.72
N TYR A 81 -17.17 -2.99 -18.79
CA TYR A 81 -17.21 -4.46 -18.78
C TYR A 81 -17.22 -5.08 -17.37
N LYS A 82 -17.80 -4.41 -16.42
CA LYS A 82 -17.85 -4.88 -15.02
C LYS A 82 -18.39 -6.29 -14.81
N ASN A 83 -19.09 -6.89 -15.80
CA ASN A 83 -19.88 -8.11 -15.55
C ASN A 83 -19.84 -9.24 -16.62
N ILE A 84 -19.25 -9.12 -17.80
CA ILE A 84 -19.65 -10.09 -18.85
C ILE A 84 -18.51 -10.78 -19.63
N ARG A 85 -17.30 -10.23 -19.78
CA ARG A 85 -16.23 -10.91 -20.55
C ARG A 85 -14.82 -10.61 -20.03
N PRO A 86 -13.87 -11.56 -20.11
CA PRO A 86 -12.48 -11.28 -19.83
C PRO A 86 -11.97 -10.23 -20.84
N PHE A 87 -11.39 -9.15 -20.32
CA PHE A 87 -10.88 -8.08 -21.14
C PHE A 87 -9.60 -8.53 -21.87
N LYS A 88 -9.64 -8.58 -23.21
CA LYS A 88 -8.54 -9.07 -24.05
C LYS A 88 -7.46 -8.01 -24.38
N ARG A 89 -7.66 -6.73 -24.07
CA ARG A 89 -6.65 -5.72 -24.37
C ARG A 89 -5.59 -5.70 -23.28
N GLN A 90 -4.36 -6.01 -23.67
CA GLN A 90 -3.18 -5.84 -22.84
C GLN A 90 -2.92 -4.35 -22.58
N LEU A 91 -2.38 -4.04 -21.41
CA LEU A 91 -1.85 -2.71 -21.11
C LEU A 91 -0.76 -2.39 -22.13
N LYS A 92 -0.75 -1.15 -22.64
CA LYS A 92 0.26 -0.74 -23.60
C LYS A 92 1.52 -0.30 -22.86
N PHE A 93 2.62 -1.00 -23.08
CA PHE A 93 3.93 -0.51 -22.69
C PHE A 93 4.23 0.78 -23.48
N THR A 94 4.64 1.82 -22.78
CA THR A 94 4.93 3.13 -23.37
C THR A 94 6.12 3.74 -22.65
N LYS A 95 7.17 4.06 -23.40
CA LYS A 95 8.32 4.78 -22.87
C LYS A 95 7.99 6.26 -22.68
N LEU A 96 8.72 6.89 -21.77
CA LEU A 96 8.53 8.30 -21.44
C LEU A 96 8.74 9.21 -22.64
N GLU A 97 9.70 8.91 -23.53
CA GLU A 97 9.93 9.62 -24.79
C GLU A 97 8.66 9.78 -25.65
N ASN A 98 7.74 8.80 -25.59
CA ASN A 98 6.46 8.84 -26.31
C ASN A 98 5.37 9.62 -25.56
N LEU A 99 5.63 10.12 -24.37
CA LEU A 99 4.67 10.86 -23.53
C LEU A 99 5.04 12.32 -23.32
N ILE A 100 6.32 12.66 -23.45
CA ILE A 100 6.86 14.01 -23.16
C ILE A 100 6.15 15.08 -23.98
N ASP A 101 6.01 14.86 -25.29
CA ASP A 101 5.40 15.82 -26.21
C ASP A 101 3.88 15.71 -26.32
N LEU A 102 3.29 14.78 -25.57
CA LEU A 102 1.85 14.59 -25.61
C LEU A 102 1.12 15.44 -24.57
N SER A 103 0.01 16.05 -25.01
CA SER A 103 -0.89 16.67 -24.05
C SER A 103 -1.44 15.64 -23.06
N LEU A 104 -1.09 15.80 -21.78
CA LEU A 104 -1.56 14.92 -20.69
C LEU A 104 -3.05 15.12 -20.36
N LYS A 105 -3.65 16.21 -20.83
CA LYS A 105 -5.07 16.54 -20.63
C LYS A 105 -5.85 16.51 -21.94
N ASP A 106 -7.11 16.16 -21.89
CA ASP A 106 -8.03 16.27 -23.02
C ASP A 106 -8.58 17.73 -23.12
N LYS A 107 -9.34 18.02 -24.21
CA LYS A 107 -9.96 19.33 -24.45
C LYS A 107 -10.86 19.82 -23.28
N ARG A 108 -11.28 18.93 -22.38
CA ARG A 108 -12.09 19.23 -21.19
C ARG A 108 -11.27 19.26 -19.90
N GLY A 109 -9.93 19.33 -19.99
CA GLY A 109 -9.02 19.37 -18.83
C GLY A 109 -8.84 18.05 -18.07
N ARG A 110 -9.40 16.93 -18.56
CA ARG A 110 -9.33 15.63 -17.89
C ARG A 110 -8.07 14.88 -18.26
N THR A 111 -7.42 14.24 -17.29
CA THR A 111 -6.19 13.48 -17.49
C THR A 111 -6.39 12.27 -18.42
N LYS A 112 -5.56 12.18 -19.47
CA LYS A 112 -5.62 11.13 -20.48
C LYS A 112 -5.02 9.82 -20.03
N TYR A 113 -3.88 9.85 -19.36
CA TYR A 113 -3.04 8.68 -19.07
C TYR A 113 -3.02 8.33 -17.60
N SER A 114 -3.05 7.05 -17.32
CA SER A 114 -2.90 6.52 -15.97
C SER A 114 -2.14 5.20 -16.01
N ILE A 115 -1.52 4.84 -14.87
CA ILE A 115 -0.94 3.52 -14.64
C ILE A 115 -1.79 2.79 -13.59
N PRO A 116 -1.99 1.48 -13.69
CA PRO A 116 -2.62 0.72 -12.61
C PRO A 116 -1.72 0.68 -11.37
N THR A 117 -2.31 0.54 -10.19
CA THR A 117 -1.53 0.19 -8.99
C THR A 117 -1.07 -1.27 -9.08
N THR A 118 -0.04 -1.64 -8.31
CA THR A 118 0.39 -3.04 -8.21
C THR A 118 -0.73 -3.95 -7.69
N LYS A 119 -0.64 -5.26 -7.91
CA LYS A 119 -1.39 -6.24 -7.14
C LYS A 119 -0.81 -6.35 -5.72
N PRO A 120 -1.46 -7.05 -4.78
CA PRO A 120 -0.87 -7.32 -3.47
C PRO A 120 0.53 -7.92 -3.62
N ILE A 121 1.52 -7.34 -2.95
CA ILE A 121 2.92 -7.76 -3.06
C ILE A 121 3.10 -9.05 -2.27
N ALA A 122 3.63 -10.10 -2.90
CA ALA A 122 3.81 -11.42 -2.30
C ALA A 122 5.09 -11.50 -1.46
N PHE A 123 5.15 -10.72 -0.37
CA PHE A 123 6.24 -10.89 0.60
C PHE A 123 6.17 -12.27 1.26
N PRO A 124 7.31 -12.83 1.67
CA PRO A 124 7.34 -14.10 2.38
C PRO A 124 6.67 -14.02 3.76
N HIS A 125 6.23 -15.16 4.25
CA HIS A 125 5.75 -15.31 5.63
C HIS A 125 6.84 -14.88 6.62
N GLN A 126 6.42 -14.20 7.71
CA GLN A 126 7.31 -13.70 8.74
C GLN A 126 7.03 -14.40 10.06
N VAL A 127 8.09 -14.65 10.84
CA VAL A 127 7.93 -15.06 12.23
C VAL A 127 7.57 -13.85 13.07
N LEU A 128 6.31 -13.73 13.45
CA LEU A 128 5.78 -12.60 14.18
C LEU A 128 5.52 -13.00 15.64
N SER A 129 6.00 -12.20 16.58
CA SER A 129 5.86 -12.45 18.02
C SER A 129 4.42 -12.33 18.51
N ILE A 130 3.60 -11.52 17.85
CA ILE A 130 2.18 -11.34 18.16
C ILE A 130 1.39 -11.57 16.86
N PRO A 131 0.26 -12.31 16.91
CA PRO A 131 -0.61 -12.46 15.75
C PRO A 131 -0.99 -11.10 15.14
N PRO A 132 -0.92 -10.91 13.82
CA PRO A 132 -1.08 -9.61 13.16
C PRO A 132 -2.38 -8.88 13.51
N PHE A 133 -3.52 -9.58 13.54
CA PHE A 133 -4.80 -9.00 13.93
C PHE A 133 -4.75 -8.44 15.37
N VAL A 134 -4.25 -9.24 16.31
CA VAL A 134 -4.14 -8.85 17.72
C VAL A 134 -3.24 -7.65 17.89
N PHE A 135 -2.08 -7.65 17.20
CA PHE A 135 -1.13 -6.55 17.22
C PHE A 135 -1.75 -5.25 16.67
N GLY A 136 -2.39 -5.30 15.51
CA GLY A 136 -3.04 -4.16 14.89
C GLY A 136 -4.14 -3.56 15.76
N TYR A 137 -5.00 -4.41 16.32
CA TYR A 137 -6.06 -3.97 17.22
C TYR A 137 -5.50 -3.39 18.52
N TRP A 138 -4.53 -4.04 19.15
CA TRP A 138 -3.88 -3.60 20.38
C TRP A 138 -3.16 -2.27 20.20
N LEU A 139 -2.45 -2.07 19.12
CA LEU A 139 -1.63 -0.88 18.87
C LEU A 139 -2.42 0.42 19.03
N TYR A 140 -3.68 0.44 18.62
CA TYR A 140 -4.55 1.62 18.66
C TYR A 140 -5.63 1.58 19.75
N ASN A 141 -5.86 0.43 20.37
CA ASN A 141 -6.93 0.26 21.36
C ASN A 141 -6.44 -0.18 22.73
N LYS A 142 -5.15 -0.05 23.00
CA LYS A 142 -4.53 -0.48 24.27
C LYS A 142 -4.85 0.43 25.45
N ASN A 143 -4.90 -0.15 26.64
CA ASN A 143 -4.78 0.57 27.89
C ASN A 143 -3.30 0.64 28.29
N LYS A 144 -2.69 1.83 28.22
CA LYS A 144 -1.26 2.02 28.52
C LYS A 144 -0.85 1.61 29.93
N LYS A 145 -1.77 1.74 30.91
CA LYS A 145 -1.45 1.43 32.32
C LYS A 145 -1.31 -0.06 32.62
N HIS A 146 -2.00 -0.92 31.87
CA HIS A 146 -2.15 -2.33 32.21
C HIS A 146 -1.81 -3.30 31.09
N GLN A 147 -1.25 -2.83 29.97
CA GLN A 147 -0.98 -3.65 28.77
C GLN A 147 -2.19 -4.47 28.32
N MET A 148 -3.40 -4.02 28.66
CA MET A 148 -4.64 -4.70 28.35
C MET A 148 -5.32 -4.08 27.14
N VAL A 149 -6.13 -4.88 26.47
CA VAL A 149 -6.97 -4.42 25.36
C VAL A 149 -8.42 -4.42 25.80
N THR A 150 -9.12 -3.31 25.59
CA THR A 150 -10.55 -3.21 25.88
C THR A 150 -11.34 -3.49 24.60
N ILE A 151 -12.20 -4.51 24.64
CA ILE A 151 -13.09 -4.86 23.53
C ILE A 151 -14.52 -4.49 23.95
N PRO A 152 -15.24 -3.69 23.13
CA PRO A 152 -16.66 -3.40 23.38
C PRO A 152 -17.51 -4.66 23.27
N GLY A 153 -18.52 -4.82 24.17
CA GLY A 153 -19.31 -6.03 24.29
C GLY A 153 -20.24 -6.39 23.11
N TYR A 154 -20.29 -5.54 22.08
CA TYR A 154 -21.08 -5.77 20.84
C TYR A 154 -20.19 -6.21 19.66
N GLN A 155 -18.95 -6.58 19.89
CA GLN A 155 -17.97 -6.94 18.85
C GLN A 155 -17.55 -8.39 18.95
N ASP A 156 -18.48 -9.33 18.79
CA ASP A 156 -18.24 -10.77 18.92
C ASP A 156 -17.13 -11.27 18.00
N PHE A 157 -17.05 -10.75 16.77
CA PHE A 157 -15.98 -11.08 15.83
C PHE A 157 -14.58 -10.85 16.43
N ILE A 158 -14.39 -9.76 17.18
CA ILE A 158 -13.11 -9.45 17.80
C ILE A 158 -12.80 -10.43 18.92
N TYR A 159 -13.81 -10.83 19.71
CA TYR A 159 -13.66 -11.86 20.74
C TYR A 159 -13.16 -13.16 20.15
N GLU A 160 -13.84 -13.63 19.10
CA GLU A 160 -13.49 -14.89 18.47
C GLU A 160 -12.07 -14.86 17.88
N LYS A 161 -11.68 -13.75 17.25
CA LYS A 161 -10.31 -13.56 16.75
C LYS A 161 -9.27 -13.65 17.88
N PHE A 162 -9.49 -13.00 19.02
CA PHE A 162 -8.55 -13.11 20.14
C PHE A 162 -8.51 -14.51 20.75
N ARG A 163 -9.66 -15.16 20.92
CA ARG A 163 -9.76 -16.53 21.43
C ARG A 163 -9.06 -17.54 20.52
N SER A 164 -9.25 -17.42 19.21
CA SER A 164 -8.60 -18.30 18.23
C SER A 164 -7.07 -18.22 18.27
N HIS A 165 -6.51 -17.12 18.78
CA HIS A 165 -5.08 -16.95 19.02
C HIS A 165 -4.65 -17.30 20.48
N GLY A 166 -5.51 -17.93 21.27
CA GLY A 166 -5.18 -18.39 22.63
C GLY A 166 -5.24 -17.33 23.72
N TYR A 167 -5.78 -16.14 23.44
CA TYR A 167 -5.89 -15.08 24.45
C TYR A 167 -7.09 -15.32 25.38
N LYS A 168 -6.84 -15.32 26.69
CA LYS A 168 -7.91 -15.34 27.71
C LYS A 168 -8.58 -13.98 27.79
N ILE A 169 -9.91 -13.98 27.76
CA ILE A 169 -10.73 -12.77 27.80
C ILE A 169 -11.52 -12.79 29.10
N ILE A 170 -11.31 -11.79 29.94
CA ILE A 170 -12.04 -11.61 31.21
C ILE A 170 -13.09 -10.51 31.01
N GLU A 171 -14.32 -10.77 31.43
CA GLU A 171 -15.38 -9.77 31.42
C GLU A 171 -15.11 -8.72 32.51
N GLY A 172 -15.01 -7.47 32.05
CA GLY A 172 -14.91 -6.31 32.90
C GLY A 172 -16.28 -5.76 33.31
N PRO A 173 -16.31 -4.71 34.13
CA PRO A 173 -17.56 -4.12 34.63
C PRO A 173 -18.44 -3.61 33.49
N LYS A 174 -19.75 -3.87 33.58
CA LYS A 174 -20.77 -3.33 32.64
C LYS A 174 -20.76 -1.81 32.68
N ARG A 175 -20.64 -1.15 31.55
CA ARG A 175 -20.85 0.28 31.38
C ARG A 175 -22.19 0.55 30.70
N LYS A 176 -22.69 1.81 30.79
CA LYS A 176 -23.95 2.27 30.19
C LYS A 176 -24.09 1.93 28.69
N ASN A 177 -22.97 1.72 27.97
CA ASN A 177 -22.94 1.49 26.52
C ASN A 177 -22.39 0.11 26.12
N GLY A 178 -22.45 -0.91 26.98
CA GLY A 178 -22.03 -2.28 26.67
C GLY A 178 -21.09 -2.94 27.68
N LYS A 179 -20.84 -4.22 27.50
CA LYS A 179 -19.85 -4.99 28.29
C LYS A 179 -18.44 -4.51 27.94
N ARG A 180 -17.61 -4.27 28.93
CA ARG A 180 -16.16 -4.17 28.75
C ARG A 180 -15.52 -5.50 28.93
N VAL A 181 -14.63 -5.85 28.03
CA VAL A 181 -13.85 -7.05 28.13
C VAL A 181 -12.37 -6.66 28.13
N PHE A 182 -11.63 -7.21 29.08
CA PHE A 182 -10.21 -6.99 29.21
C PHE A 182 -9.49 -8.28 28.83
N ILE A 183 -8.39 -8.13 28.07
CA ILE A 183 -7.51 -9.24 27.80
C ILE A 183 -6.39 -9.18 28.82
N THR A 184 -6.28 -10.21 29.64
CA THR A 184 -5.31 -10.22 30.73
C THR A 184 -4.08 -11.07 30.48
N GLU A 185 -4.18 -12.06 29.56
CA GLU A 185 -3.07 -12.95 29.24
C GLU A 185 -3.14 -13.48 27.82
N PRO A 186 -2.02 -13.85 27.25
CA PRO A 186 -0.65 -13.82 27.75
C PRO A 186 0.01 -12.47 27.50
N ALA A 187 -0.15 -11.55 28.43
CA ALA A 187 0.60 -10.30 28.45
C ALA A 187 2.13 -10.52 28.37
N ILE A 188 2.60 -11.72 28.65
CA ILE A 188 3.99 -12.14 28.58
C ILE A 188 4.57 -11.93 27.16
N HIS A 189 3.80 -12.13 26.10
CA HIS A 189 4.24 -11.86 24.72
C HIS A 189 4.04 -10.40 24.30
N LEU A 190 3.23 -9.64 25.04
CA LEU A 190 3.09 -8.20 24.92
C LEU A 190 4.13 -7.43 25.75
N GLN A 191 5.04 -8.12 26.43
CA GLN A 191 6.26 -7.55 27.02
C GLN A 191 7.22 -7.00 25.97
N LEU A 192 6.71 -6.71 24.78
CA LEU A 192 7.38 -5.86 23.83
C LEU A 192 7.49 -4.48 24.47
N ALA A 193 8.59 -4.33 25.16
CA ALA A 193 9.24 -3.11 25.62
C ALA A 193 8.32 -2.03 26.21
N PRO A 194 8.74 -1.35 27.26
CA PRO A 194 8.10 -0.14 27.78
C PRO A 194 7.96 0.96 26.71
N ASN A 195 8.71 0.86 25.64
CA ASN A 195 8.64 1.71 24.44
C ASN A 195 7.88 0.99 23.34
N ILE A 196 6.56 1.16 23.32
CA ILE A 196 5.77 0.79 22.15
C ILE A 196 6.30 1.62 20.99
N PRO A 197 6.76 0.99 19.90
CA PRO A 197 7.28 1.72 18.79
C PRO A 197 6.18 2.65 18.28
N SER A 198 6.50 3.93 18.14
CA SER A 198 5.66 4.90 17.43
C SER A 198 5.49 4.50 15.97
N ARG A 199 6.12 3.40 15.56
CA ARG A 199 6.16 2.86 14.21
C ARG A 199 5.77 1.38 14.23
N LEU A 200 5.04 0.95 13.20
CA LEU A 200 4.83 -0.47 12.91
C LEU A 200 6.19 -1.13 12.66
N PRO A 201 6.48 -2.26 13.28
CA PRO A 201 7.72 -2.98 13.01
C PRO A 201 7.79 -3.41 11.54
N THR A 202 8.98 -3.37 10.97
CA THR A 202 9.22 -3.64 9.55
C THR A 202 8.76 -5.04 9.15
N ASN A 203 8.98 -6.06 10.00
CA ASN A 203 8.53 -7.43 9.75
C ASN A 203 7.00 -7.56 9.62
N TYR A 204 6.21 -6.70 10.25
CA TYR A 204 4.75 -6.66 10.04
C TYR A 204 4.35 -6.00 8.72
N LEU A 205 5.11 -4.98 8.27
CA LEU A 205 4.84 -4.29 7.02
C LEU A 205 5.22 -5.12 5.78
N PHE A 206 6.22 -5.98 5.92
CA PHE A 206 6.75 -6.85 4.87
C PHE A 206 6.43 -8.34 5.11
N ALA A 207 5.36 -8.61 5.82
CA ALA A 207 4.81 -9.94 6.02
C ALA A 207 3.99 -10.41 4.81
N SER A 208 3.54 -11.67 4.80
CA SER A 208 2.70 -12.22 3.73
C SER A 208 1.43 -11.39 3.50
N VAL A 209 0.76 -11.62 2.38
CA VAL A 209 -0.49 -10.91 2.04
C VAL A 209 -1.53 -11.12 3.13
N GLU A 210 -1.67 -12.36 3.61
CA GLU A 210 -2.64 -12.76 4.64
C GLU A 210 -2.33 -12.08 5.97
N GLU A 211 -1.07 -12.07 6.39
CA GLU A 211 -0.63 -11.42 7.63
C GLU A 211 -0.87 -9.91 7.60
N ARG A 212 -0.60 -9.25 6.47
CA ARG A 212 -0.86 -7.82 6.31
C ARG A 212 -2.36 -7.49 6.27
N ILE A 213 -3.19 -8.37 5.69
CA ILE A 213 -4.66 -8.23 5.73
C ILE A 213 -5.16 -8.35 7.17
N GLU A 214 -4.67 -9.33 7.93
CA GLU A 214 -5.02 -9.51 9.33
C GLU A 214 -4.57 -8.31 10.18
N LEU A 215 -3.37 -7.80 9.95
CA LEU A 215 -2.87 -6.58 10.61
C LEU A 215 -3.78 -5.38 10.30
N LEU A 216 -4.09 -5.14 9.03
CA LEU A 216 -4.97 -4.03 8.61
C LEU A 216 -6.38 -4.19 9.20
N THR A 217 -6.91 -5.42 9.22
CA THR A 217 -8.22 -5.74 9.81
C THR A 217 -8.24 -5.36 11.30
N GLY A 218 -7.20 -5.74 12.04
CA GLY A 218 -7.06 -5.36 13.46
C GLY A 218 -7.01 -3.84 13.66
N ILE A 219 -6.23 -3.12 12.84
CA ILE A 219 -6.14 -1.65 12.86
C ILE A 219 -7.51 -1.01 12.58
N MET A 220 -8.24 -1.52 11.59
CA MET A 220 -9.52 -0.97 11.17
C MET A 220 -10.65 -1.21 12.17
N HIS A 221 -10.57 -2.25 12.98
CA HIS A 221 -11.50 -2.47 14.09
C HIS A 221 -11.18 -1.63 15.34
N ALA A 222 -10.01 -0.99 15.39
CA ALA A 222 -9.66 -0.05 16.46
C ALA A 222 -10.41 1.28 16.35
N LYS A 223 -10.44 2.07 17.43
CA LYS A 223 -11.24 3.31 17.53
C LYS A 223 -10.93 4.39 16.49
N SER A 224 -9.72 4.42 15.98
CA SER A 224 -9.26 5.46 15.04
C SER A 224 -9.73 5.27 13.61
N ALA A 225 -10.27 4.11 13.28
CA ALA A 225 -10.67 3.77 11.94
C ALA A 225 -12.19 3.81 11.77
N GLN A 226 -12.67 4.19 10.60
CA GLN A 226 -14.07 4.26 10.26
C GLN A 226 -14.32 3.87 8.81
N TYR A 227 -15.46 3.24 8.56
CA TYR A 227 -15.94 2.94 7.21
C TYR A 227 -17.08 3.88 6.81
N GLU A 228 -16.89 4.63 5.73
CA GLU A 228 -17.88 5.53 5.16
C GLU A 228 -18.75 4.80 4.12
N LYS A 229 -19.90 4.27 4.52
CA LYS A 229 -20.82 3.50 3.66
C LYS A 229 -21.19 4.21 2.36
N ARG A 230 -21.43 5.54 2.42
CA ARG A 230 -21.83 6.35 1.26
C ARG A 230 -20.80 6.33 0.14
N ASN A 231 -19.52 6.43 0.50
CA ASN A 231 -18.41 6.55 -0.43
C ASN A 231 -17.70 5.21 -0.66
N ASP A 232 -18.11 4.14 0.05
CA ASP A 232 -17.47 2.82 0.06
C ASP A 232 -15.95 2.95 0.26
N ARG A 233 -15.57 3.68 1.31
CA ARG A 233 -14.17 3.93 1.62
C ARG A 233 -13.90 3.88 3.12
N PHE A 234 -12.68 3.55 3.46
CA PHE A 234 -12.16 3.62 4.81
C PHE A 234 -11.49 4.94 5.07
N ARG A 235 -11.50 5.35 6.33
CA ARG A 235 -10.66 6.43 6.83
C ARG A 235 -9.99 6.01 8.13
N PHE A 236 -8.73 6.42 8.25
CA PHE A 236 -7.94 6.30 9.47
C PHE A 236 -7.36 7.68 9.80
N SER A 237 -7.48 8.13 11.04
CA SER A 237 -7.04 9.46 11.44
C SER A 237 -6.06 9.41 12.62
N SER A 238 -4.97 10.18 12.53
CA SER A 238 -3.97 10.32 13.59
C SER A 238 -3.37 11.73 13.58
N ARG A 239 -2.93 12.20 14.76
CA ARG A 239 -2.09 13.41 14.87
C ARG A 239 -0.63 13.15 14.48
N ASN A 240 -0.21 11.90 14.46
CA ASN A 240 1.14 11.51 14.08
C ASN A 240 1.16 11.11 12.60
N LEU A 241 1.79 11.93 11.75
CA LEU A 241 1.94 11.70 10.32
C LEU A 241 2.68 10.37 10.03
N ASN A 242 3.73 10.05 10.80
CA ASN A 242 4.51 8.83 10.58
C ASN A 242 3.64 7.56 10.70
N VAL A 243 2.68 7.56 11.63
CA VAL A 243 1.72 6.46 11.78
C VAL A 243 0.83 6.36 10.54
N VAL A 244 0.35 7.51 10.04
CA VAL A 244 -0.53 7.56 8.86
C VAL A 244 0.21 7.06 7.61
N VAL A 245 1.47 7.48 7.42
CA VAL A 245 2.33 7.04 6.30
C VAL A 245 2.62 5.55 6.35
N GLN A 246 2.82 4.96 7.53
CA GLN A 246 3.02 3.51 7.64
C GLN A 246 1.78 2.71 7.28
N ILE A 247 0.59 3.17 7.70
CA ILE A 247 -0.67 2.53 7.30
C ILE A 247 -0.94 2.76 5.81
N GLN A 248 -0.55 3.90 5.26
CA GLN A 248 -0.55 4.14 3.82
C GLN A 248 0.28 3.09 3.09
N SER A 249 1.54 2.91 3.48
CA SER A 249 2.43 1.90 2.89
C SER A 249 1.85 0.48 3.00
N LEU A 250 1.29 0.11 4.16
CA LEU A 250 0.61 -1.16 4.35
C LEU A 250 -0.54 -1.35 3.34
N VAL A 251 -1.41 -0.35 3.20
CA VAL A 251 -2.58 -0.40 2.29
C VAL A 251 -2.15 -0.42 0.83
N GLU A 252 -1.13 0.35 0.46
CA GLU A 252 -0.62 0.42 -0.91
C GLU A 252 0.12 -0.86 -1.31
N SER A 253 0.84 -1.50 -0.38
CA SER A 253 1.46 -2.80 -0.60
C SER A 253 0.44 -3.93 -0.84
N LEU A 254 -0.82 -3.71 -0.46
CA LEU A 254 -1.96 -4.58 -0.73
C LEU A 254 -2.74 -4.17 -2.00
N GLY A 255 -2.18 -3.28 -2.82
CA GLY A 255 -2.69 -2.91 -4.13
C GLY A 255 -3.73 -1.79 -4.16
N SER A 256 -3.99 -1.12 -3.06
CA SER A 256 -4.94 -0.02 -2.99
C SER A 256 -4.25 1.33 -3.14
N LYS A 257 -4.94 2.28 -3.80
CA LYS A 257 -4.52 3.68 -3.80
C LYS A 257 -5.05 4.39 -2.58
N THR A 258 -4.25 5.29 -2.03
CA THR A 258 -4.59 6.07 -0.85
C THR A 258 -4.58 7.58 -1.12
N SER A 259 -5.08 8.35 -0.17
CA SER A 259 -4.89 9.80 -0.10
C SER A 259 -4.85 10.27 1.35
N ILE A 260 -3.95 11.19 1.66
CA ILE A 260 -3.83 11.82 2.98
C ILE A 260 -4.34 13.25 2.90
N LEU A 261 -5.23 13.62 3.83
CA LEU A 261 -5.68 14.99 4.01
C LEU A 261 -5.27 15.48 5.40
N PHE A 262 -4.69 16.67 5.47
CA PHE A 262 -4.41 17.34 6.73
C PHE A 262 -5.55 18.29 7.10
N ASN A 263 -6.05 18.19 8.33
CA ASN A 263 -7.01 19.12 8.91
C ASN A 263 -6.31 20.01 9.94
N PRO A 264 -6.01 21.27 9.61
CA PRO A 264 -5.28 22.17 10.50
C PRO A 264 -6.05 22.51 11.79
N ALA A 265 -7.39 22.63 11.72
CA ALA A 265 -8.21 22.96 12.89
C ALA A 265 -8.16 21.87 13.98
N ARG A 266 -7.94 20.62 13.62
CA ARG A 266 -7.84 19.48 14.54
C ARG A 266 -6.41 18.96 14.71
N ASN A 267 -5.46 19.52 13.98
CA ASN A 267 -4.09 19.01 13.86
C ASN A 267 -4.06 17.49 13.60
N THR A 268 -4.77 17.05 12.56
CA THR A 268 -5.01 15.62 12.31
C THR A 268 -4.83 15.29 10.84
N TYR A 269 -4.06 14.26 10.56
CA TYR A 269 -3.90 13.65 9.25
C TYR A 269 -4.94 12.54 9.11
N THR A 270 -5.64 12.51 7.98
CA THR A 270 -6.63 11.47 7.68
C THR A 270 -6.27 10.77 6.39
N LEU A 271 -6.02 9.46 6.48
CA LEU A 271 -5.82 8.56 5.35
C LEU A 271 -7.18 8.08 4.86
N TYR A 272 -7.41 8.19 3.57
CA TYR A 272 -8.56 7.64 2.87
C TYR A 272 -8.12 6.57 1.88
N PHE A 273 -8.85 5.45 1.83
CA PHE A 273 -8.60 4.39 0.86
C PHE A 273 -9.84 3.55 0.61
N LYS A 274 -9.86 2.87 -0.55
CA LYS A 274 -10.84 1.83 -0.86
C LYS A 274 -10.13 0.49 -0.81
N PHE A 275 -10.67 -0.44 -0.05
CA PHE A 275 -10.11 -1.77 0.01
C PHE A 275 -11.06 -2.78 -0.61
N ARG A 276 -10.53 -3.66 -1.45
CA ARG A 276 -11.32 -4.56 -2.28
C ARG A 276 -11.54 -5.92 -1.66
N ILE A 277 -10.79 -6.22 -0.61
CA ILE A 277 -10.99 -7.39 0.24
C ILE A 277 -11.84 -6.95 1.42
N LYS A 278 -12.79 -7.78 1.83
CA LYS A 278 -13.63 -7.48 2.99
C LYS A 278 -12.80 -7.55 4.26
N ILE A 279 -12.58 -6.41 4.91
CA ILE A 279 -11.85 -6.28 6.18
C ILE A 279 -12.74 -5.89 7.36
N MET A 280 -14.00 -5.53 7.11
CA MET A 280 -14.99 -5.23 8.14
C MET A 280 -16.37 -5.75 7.71
N ASP A 281 -17.17 -6.27 8.63
CA ASP A 281 -18.51 -6.80 8.32
C ASP A 281 -19.48 -5.77 7.78
N ILE A 282 -19.30 -4.51 8.15
CA ILE A 282 -20.12 -3.38 7.65
C ILE A 282 -19.73 -2.91 6.26
N GLN A 283 -18.64 -3.41 5.70
CA GLN A 283 -18.17 -3.09 4.36
C GLN A 283 -19.10 -3.74 3.31
N LYS A 284 -19.39 -3.02 2.24
CA LYS A 284 -20.05 -3.59 1.07
C LYS A 284 -19.23 -4.74 0.51
N SER A 285 -19.90 -5.75 0.01
CA SER A 285 -19.20 -6.84 -0.69
C SER A 285 -18.32 -6.28 -1.82
N PRO A 286 -17.05 -6.72 -1.92
CA PRO A 286 -16.19 -6.27 -3.00
C PRO A 286 -16.77 -6.70 -4.34
N PRO A 287 -16.55 -5.93 -5.42
CA PRO A 287 -17.02 -6.29 -6.74
C PRO A 287 -16.38 -7.60 -7.20
N ILE A 288 -17.15 -8.44 -7.91
CA ILE A 288 -16.75 -9.76 -8.39
C ILE A 288 -15.50 -9.68 -9.30
N LYS A 289 -15.32 -8.56 -10.03
CA LYS A 289 -14.11 -8.28 -10.80
C LYS A 289 -13.38 -7.08 -10.22
N VAL A 290 -12.23 -7.35 -9.65
CA VAL A 290 -11.38 -6.33 -9.03
C VAL A 290 -10.34 -5.86 -10.05
N TYR A 291 -10.54 -4.64 -10.57
CA TYR A 291 -9.47 -3.97 -11.30
C TYR A 291 -8.59 -3.18 -10.32
N PRO A 292 -7.27 -3.16 -10.52
CA PRO A 292 -6.39 -2.35 -9.67
C PRO A 292 -6.83 -0.88 -9.70
N SER A 293 -6.62 -0.19 -8.61
CA SER A 293 -6.72 1.26 -8.57
C SER A 293 -5.74 1.85 -9.59
N ARG A 294 -5.81 3.13 -9.87
CA ARG A 294 -4.94 3.75 -10.89
C ARG A 294 -4.40 5.09 -10.40
N ARG A 295 -3.19 5.41 -10.84
CA ARG A 295 -2.56 6.71 -10.69
C ARG A 295 -2.61 7.45 -12.02
N TYR A 296 -3.00 8.72 -12.01
CA TYR A 296 -3.03 9.56 -13.21
C TYR A 296 -1.73 10.35 -13.32
N ILE A 297 -1.11 10.35 -14.50
CA ILE A 297 0.06 11.15 -14.79
C ILE A 297 -0.37 12.62 -14.86
N LYS A 298 0.15 13.47 -13.99
CA LYS A 298 -0.20 14.88 -13.88
C LYS A 298 0.76 15.79 -14.62
N ALA A 299 2.06 15.52 -14.47
CA ALA A 299 3.13 16.28 -15.08
C ALA A 299 4.29 15.35 -15.46
N ILE A 300 5.02 15.76 -16.49
CA ILE A 300 6.32 15.20 -16.88
C ILE A 300 7.20 16.43 -17.10
N GLU A 301 8.20 16.60 -16.25
CA GLU A 301 9.04 17.80 -16.24
C GLU A 301 10.51 17.42 -16.38
N PRO A 302 11.30 18.14 -17.19
CA PRO A 302 12.72 17.89 -17.28
C PRO A 302 13.41 18.18 -15.95
N THR A 303 14.44 17.40 -15.65
CA THR A 303 15.29 17.58 -14.47
C THR A 303 16.76 17.64 -14.87
N GLN A 304 17.63 17.93 -13.91
CA GLN A 304 19.07 17.96 -14.16
C GLN A 304 19.57 16.58 -14.61
N PRO A 305 20.57 16.57 -15.53
CA PRO A 305 21.30 15.35 -15.90
C PRO A 305 21.83 14.62 -14.67
N GLN A 306 21.72 13.31 -14.64
CA GLN A 306 22.17 12.53 -13.48
C GLN A 306 22.45 11.06 -13.82
N MET A 307 23.08 10.37 -12.87
CA MET A 307 23.29 8.93 -12.98
C MET A 307 21.97 8.17 -13.03
N CYS A 308 21.83 7.31 -14.01
CA CYS A 308 20.73 6.39 -14.18
C CYS A 308 21.20 4.94 -14.09
N VAL A 309 20.29 4.06 -13.76
CA VAL A 309 20.52 2.61 -13.66
C VAL A 309 19.47 1.91 -14.52
N HIS A 310 19.96 1.14 -15.49
CA HIS A 310 19.12 0.25 -16.27
C HIS A 310 19.10 -1.12 -15.59
N ILE A 311 17.88 -1.61 -15.28
CA ILE A 311 17.67 -2.90 -14.60
C ILE A 311 16.79 -3.77 -15.48
N GLU A 312 17.22 -5.03 -15.73
CA GLU A 312 16.40 -6.06 -16.36
C GLU A 312 16.20 -7.23 -15.42
N THR A 313 15.05 -7.87 -15.53
CA THR A 313 14.66 -9.01 -14.70
C THR A 313 14.36 -10.23 -15.55
N ASN A 314 14.20 -11.40 -14.91
CA ASN A 314 13.68 -12.60 -15.58
C ASN A 314 12.15 -12.62 -15.70
N GLY A 315 11.47 -11.58 -15.21
CA GLY A 315 10.03 -11.46 -15.35
C GLY A 315 9.58 -11.21 -16.80
N PRO A 316 8.34 -11.54 -17.15
CA PRO A 316 7.86 -11.56 -18.56
C PRO A 316 7.81 -10.16 -19.20
N ASP A 317 7.79 -9.10 -18.41
CA ASP A 317 7.64 -7.72 -18.88
C ASP A 317 8.72 -6.77 -18.33
N ASN A 318 9.76 -7.30 -17.69
CA ASN A 318 10.84 -6.54 -17.05
C ASN A 318 10.35 -5.47 -16.06
N SER A 319 9.12 -5.59 -15.56
CA SER A 319 8.58 -4.61 -14.62
C SER A 319 9.17 -4.77 -13.23
N ILE A 320 9.39 -3.65 -12.55
CA ILE A 320 9.75 -3.62 -11.13
C ILE A 320 8.95 -2.53 -10.40
N LEU A 321 8.92 -2.64 -9.07
CA LEU A 321 8.29 -1.67 -8.18
C LEU A 321 9.32 -0.69 -7.63
N VAL A 322 9.02 0.60 -7.79
CA VAL A 322 9.94 1.70 -7.48
C VAL A 322 9.25 2.75 -6.64
N GLY A 323 9.99 3.34 -5.71
CA GLY A 323 9.58 4.47 -4.89
C GLY A 323 8.45 4.16 -3.90
N GLU A 324 8.22 5.10 -3.02
CA GLU A 324 7.07 5.07 -2.12
C GLU A 324 5.78 4.95 -2.95
N GLY A 325 4.84 4.13 -2.49
CA GLY A 325 3.61 3.84 -3.22
C GLY A 325 3.71 2.74 -4.27
N PHE A 326 4.85 2.05 -4.38
CA PHE A 326 5.04 0.85 -5.22
C PHE A 326 4.66 1.12 -6.68
N ILE A 327 5.29 2.14 -7.27
CA ILE A 327 5.05 2.54 -8.66
C ILE A 327 5.65 1.50 -9.59
N GLN A 328 4.83 0.94 -10.48
CA GLN A 328 5.31 -0.01 -11.47
C GLN A 328 5.99 0.70 -12.63
N THR A 329 7.18 0.24 -12.98
CA THR A 329 7.95 0.68 -14.14
C THR A 329 8.44 -0.52 -14.93
N CYS A 330 8.70 -0.35 -16.21
CA CYS A 330 9.14 -1.41 -17.12
C CYS A 330 10.34 -0.96 -17.94
#